data_8c561adb5741847b4025b8e4b5d54bc2
#
_entry.id   8c561adb5741847b4025b8e4b5d54bc2
#
_cell.length_a   1.000
_cell.length_b   1.000
_cell.length_c   1.000
_cell.angle_alpha   90.00
_cell.angle_beta   90.00
_cell.angle_gamma   90.00
#
_symmetry.space_group_name_H-M   'P 1'
#
loop_
_entity.id
_entity.type
_entity.pdbx_description
1 polymer ?
#
loop_
_entity_poly.entity_id
_entity_poly.type
_entity_poly.pdbx_seq_one_letter_code
_entity_poly.pdbx_strand_id
1 'polypeptide(L)'
;MSERKHMRLEYRLRPDVDVEAYLPEVKKFVAAMRDHDPSHDYTTYRDVKDPKHFVHVGHFDADVAERMQTLDWFKAFTSHLRTVTINPPDVTMLTQVTATR
;
A
#
# COMPACT_ATOMS: atom_id res chain seq x y z
N MET A 1 -23.79 -5.33 -3.80
CA MET A 1 -22.40 -5.81 -3.70
C MET A 1 -21.45 -4.76 -4.23
N SER A 2 -20.37 -4.55 -3.51
CA SER A 2 -19.35 -3.60 -3.93
C SER A 2 -18.49 -4.18 -5.04
N GLU A 3 -18.06 -3.32 -5.94
CA GLU A 3 -17.12 -3.67 -6.99
C GLU A 3 -15.74 -3.98 -6.40
N ARG A 4 -15.06 -5.01 -6.92
CA ARG A 4 -13.70 -5.35 -6.52
C ARG A 4 -12.71 -4.44 -7.24
N LYS A 5 -11.88 -3.74 -6.48
CA LYS A 5 -10.86 -2.84 -7.02
C LYS A 5 -9.49 -3.49 -6.95
N HIS A 6 -8.66 -3.16 -7.91
CA HIS A 6 -7.27 -3.62 -7.98
C HIS A 6 -6.38 -2.40 -8.14
N MET A 7 -5.31 -2.34 -7.36
CA MET A 7 -4.48 -1.15 -7.29
C MET A 7 -3.01 -1.52 -7.18
N ARG A 8 -2.16 -0.70 -7.79
CA ARG A 8 -0.71 -0.75 -7.57
C ARG A 8 -0.27 0.60 -7.06
N LEU A 9 0.53 0.60 -6.00
CA LEU A 9 1.16 1.78 -5.43
C LEU A 9 2.67 1.58 -5.53
N GLU A 10 3.38 2.55 -6.09
CA GLU A 10 4.82 2.46 -6.27
C GLU A 10 5.49 3.72 -5.80
N TYR A 11 6.63 3.57 -5.12
CA TYR A 11 7.40 4.71 -4.62
C TYR A 11 8.84 4.31 -4.33
N ARG A 12 9.69 5.32 -4.21
CA ARG A 12 11.07 5.14 -3.79
C ARG A 12 11.34 6.01 -2.58
N LEU A 13 11.98 5.44 -1.57
CA LEU A 13 12.35 6.16 -0.35
C LEU A 13 13.50 7.12 -0.66
N ARG A 14 13.54 8.22 0.08
CA ARG A 14 14.64 9.19 -0.03
C ARG A 14 15.96 8.53 0.36
N PRO A 15 17.10 8.98 -0.25
CA PRO A 15 18.39 8.38 0.06
C PRO A 15 18.78 8.43 1.53
N ASP A 16 18.29 9.44 2.28
CA ASP A 16 18.61 9.63 3.69
C ASP A 16 17.71 8.83 4.63
N VAL A 17 16.73 8.09 4.12
CA VAL A 17 15.81 7.28 4.93
C VAL A 17 16.45 5.92 5.24
N ASP A 18 16.43 5.56 6.52
CA ASP A 18 16.86 4.23 6.96
C ASP A 18 15.75 3.22 6.66
N VAL A 19 16.01 2.33 5.70
CA VAL A 19 15.02 1.33 5.26
C VAL A 19 14.63 0.41 6.41
N GLU A 20 15.58 0.01 7.24
CA GLU A 20 15.29 -0.90 8.35
C GLU A 20 14.35 -0.26 9.38
N ALA A 21 14.44 1.06 9.56
CA ALA A 21 13.52 1.79 10.41
C ALA A 21 12.15 1.96 9.75
N TYR A 22 12.09 1.97 8.43
CA TYR A 22 10.84 2.10 7.69
C TYR A 22 10.03 0.80 7.65
N LEU A 23 10.69 -0.35 7.57
CA LEU A 23 10.00 -1.64 7.43
C LEU A 23 8.94 -1.90 8.50
N PRO A 24 9.18 -1.61 9.81
CA PRO A 24 8.14 -1.78 10.81
C PRO A 24 6.89 -0.94 10.55
N GLU A 25 7.04 0.24 9.97
CA GLU A 25 5.91 1.13 9.67
C GLU A 25 4.99 0.53 8.60
N VAL A 26 5.55 -0.01 7.53
CA VAL A 26 4.74 -0.62 6.48
C VAL A 26 4.11 -1.92 6.96
N LYS A 27 4.82 -2.70 7.78
CA LYS A 27 4.27 -3.94 8.34
C LYS A 27 3.09 -3.65 9.26
N LYS A 28 3.19 -2.59 10.06
CA LYS A 28 2.12 -2.14 10.94
C LYS A 28 0.89 -1.71 10.13
N PHE A 29 1.10 -1.00 9.04
CA PHE A 29 0.03 -0.57 8.15
C PHE A 29 -0.71 -1.75 7.53
N VAL A 30 0.02 -2.74 7.02
CA VAL A 30 -0.58 -3.93 6.41
C VAL A 30 -1.33 -4.76 7.44
N ALA A 31 -0.80 -4.87 8.66
CA ALA A 31 -1.48 -5.57 9.75
C ALA A 31 -2.78 -4.89 10.13
N ALA A 32 -2.79 -3.56 10.21
CA ALA A 32 -4.00 -2.80 10.49
C ALA A 32 -5.06 -2.99 9.40
N MET A 33 -4.63 -3.06 8.15
CA MET A 33 -5.52 -3.31 7.02
C MET A 33 -6.16 -4.68 7.11
N ARG A 34 -5.38 -5.70 7.42
CA ARG A 34 -5.89 -7.06 7.61
C ARG A 34 -6.93 -7.12 8.72
N ASP A 35 -6.67 -6.42 9.82
CA ASP A 35 -7.57 -6.43 10.98
C ASP A 35 -8.83 -5.60 10.73
N HIS A 36 -8.77 -4.66 9.79
CA HIS A 36 -9.92 -3.82 9.45
C HIS A 36 -11.00 -4.61 8.73
N ASP A 37 -10.62 -5.42 7.74
CA ASP A 37 -11.58 -6.19 6.96
C ASP A 37 -10.88 -7.34 6.23
N PRO A 38 -11.40 -8.58 6.35
CA PRO A 38 -10.77 -9.73 5.71
C PRO A 38 -10.85 -9.71 4.17
N SER A 39 -11.65 -8.81 3.58
CA SER A 39 -11.73 -8.69 2.12
C SER A 39 -10.49 -8.02 1.52
N HIS A 40 -9.68 -7.34 2.33
CA HIS A 40 -8.43 -6.76 1.85
C HIS A 40 -7.44 -7.87 1.51
N ASP A 41 -6.90 -7.81 0.30
CA ASP A 41 -5.80 -8.65 -0.14
C ASP A 41 -4.69 -7.69 -0.57
N TYR A 42 -3.71 -7.49 0.30
CA TYR A 42 -2.72 -6.43 0.14
C TYR A 42 -1.33 -6.98 0.39
N THR A 43 -0.45 -6.82 -0.60
CA THR A 43 0.91 -7.31 -0.53
C THR A 43 1.89 -6.19 -0.82
N THR A 44 2.94 -6.10 -0.01
CA THR A 44 4.02 -5.14 -0.21
C THR A 44 5.25 -5.89 -0.69
N TYR A 45 5.84 -5.39 -1.76
CA TYR A 45 7.07 -5.92 -2.35
C TYR A 45 8.17 -4.89 -2.28
N ARG A 46 9.39 -5.36 -2.16
CA ARG A 46 10.59 -4.54 -2.29
C ARG A 46 11.38 -5.02 -3.50
N ASP A 47 11.89 -4.10 -4.30
CA ASP A 47 12.70 -4.42 -5.47
C ASP A 47 13.95 -5.19 -5.03
N VAL A 48 14.24 -6.30 -5.71
CA VAL A 48 15.40 -7.14 -5.41
C VAL A 48 16.71 -6.37 -5.61
N LYS A 49 16.73 -5.45 -6.58
CA LYS A 49 17.95 -4.70 -6.95
C LYS A 49 18.06 -3.36 -6.25
N ASP A 50 16.94 -2.78 -5.81
CA ASP A 50 16.91 -1.45 -5.19
C ASP A 50 16.13 -1.54 -3.88
N PRO A 51 16.82 -1.65 -2.72
CA PRO A 51 16.15 -1.84 -1.45
C PRO A 51 15.29 -0.67 -0.98
N LYS A 52 15.35 0.47 -1.67
CA LYS A 52 14.52 1.65 -1.36
C LYS A 52 13.31 1.77 -2.28
N HIS A 53 13.15 0.87 -3.24
CA HIS A 53 12.04 0.88 -4.18
C HIS A 53 10.99 -0.15 -3.75
N PHE A 54 9.76 0.32 -3.52
CA PHE A 54 8.66 -0.50 -3.01
C PHE A 54 7.48 -0.49 -3.97
N VAL A 55 6.79 -1.63 -4.05
CA VAL A 55 5.55 -1.78 -4.81
C VAL A 55 4.53 -2.45 -3.92
N HIS A 56 3.37 -1.83 -3.77
CA HIS A 56 2.23 -2.42 -3.07
C HIS A 56 1.20 -2.83 -4.11
N VAL A 57 0.62 -4.00 -3.94
CA VAL A 57 -0.48 -4.47 -4.78
C VAL A 57 -1.65 -4.80 -3.89
N GLY A 58 -2.79 -4.17 -4.17
CA GLY A 58 -3.98 -4.33 -3.34
C GLY A 58 -5.19 -4.74 -4.15
N HIS A 59 -6.01 -5.62 -3.57
CA HIS A 59 -7.31 -6.03 -4.10
C HIS A 59 -8.31 -5.92 -2.96
N PHE A 60 -9.39 -5.18 -3.18
CA PHE A 60 -10.33 -4.90 -2.10
C PHE A 60 -11.68 -4.45 -2.65
N ASP A 61 -12.72 -4.60 -1.83
CA ASP A 61 -14.04 -4.09 -2.18
C ASP A 61 -14.06 -2.57 -2.08
N ALA A 62 -14.67 -1.91 -3.06
CA ALA A 62 -14.63 -0.46 -3.17
C ALA A 62 -15.21 0.26 -1.94
N ASP A 63 -16.31 -0.24 -1.39
CA ASP A 63 -16.92 0.36 -0.22
C ASP A 63 -16.07 0.22 1.04
N VAL A 64 -15.38 -0.91 1.19
CA VAL A 64 -14.45 -1.14 2.30
C VAL A 64 -13.26 -0.19 2.20
N ALA A 65 -12.71 -0.04 0.99
CA ALA A 65 -11.60 0.87 0.75
C ALA A 65 -11.97 2.32 1.05
N GLU A 66 -13.19 2.72 0.67
CA GLU A 66 -13.67 4.07 0.91
C GLU A 66 -13.76 4.37 2.42
N ARG A 67 -14.27 3.44 3.20
CA ARG A 67 -14.34 3.58 4.65
C ARG A 67 -12.95 3.60 5.29
N MET A 68 -12.04 2.77 4.78
CA MET A 68 -10.67 2.69 5.30
C MET A 68 -9.94 4.03 5.21
N GLN A 69 -10.17 4.79 4.15
CA GLN A 69 -9.50 6.06 3.93
C GLN A 69 -9.84 7.13 4.98
N THR A 70 -10.92 6.94 5.74
CA THR A 70 -11.31 7.87 6.80
C THR A 70 -10.67 7.55 8.13
N LEU A 71 -9.98 6.42 8.27
CA LEU A 71 -9.44 5.96 9.54
C LEU A 71 -8.08 6.57 9.86
N ASP A 72 -7.82 6.80 11.14
CA ASP A 72 -6.62 7.49 11.60
C ASP A 72 -5.34 6.77 11.22
N TRP A 73 -5.31 5.45 11.35
CA TRP A 73 -4.09 4.69 11.02
C TRP A 73 -3.77 4.76 9.52
N PHE A 74 -4.79 4.83 8.67
CA PHE A 74 -4.59 4.99 7.23
C PHE A 74 -4.01 6.36 6.91
N LYS A 75 -4.62 7.40 7.48
CA LYS A 75 -4.13 8.78 7.28
C LYS A 75 -2.73 8.97 7.82
N ALA A 76 -2.43 8.36 8.96
CA ALA A 76 -1.11 8.45 9.58
C ALA A 76 -0.04 7.85 8.67
N PHE A 77 -0.30 6.67 8.09
CA PHE A 77 0.66 6.04 7.20
C PHE A 77 0.84 6.83 5.90
N THR A 78 -0.23 7.28 5.27
CA THR A 78 -0.13 8.03 4.02
C THR A 78 0.59 9.36 4.23
N SER A 79 0.38 10.02 5.37
CA SER A 79 1.11 11.24 5.71
C SER A 79 2.59 10.96 5.92
N HIS A 80 2.91 9.90 6.65
CA HIS A 80 4.30 9.47 6.86
C HIS A 80 4.99 9.17 5.53
N LEU A 81 4.29 8.44 4.66
CA LEU A 81 4.83 8.05 3.35
C LEU A 81 5.26 9.26 2.53
N ARG A 82 4.49 10.35 2.57
CA ARG A 82 4.82 11.58 1.86
C ARG A 82 6.12 12.21 2.36
N THR A 83 6.47 12.00 3.63
CA THR A 83 7.69 12.59 4.21
C THR A 83 8.94 11.78 3.90
N VAL A 84 8.81 10.51 3.52
CA VAL A 84 9.95 9.63 3.32
C VAL A 84 10.20 9.25 1.85
N THR A 85 9.35 9.70 0.94
CA THR A 85 9.49 9.39 -0.50
C THR A 85 10.12 10.54 -1.27
N ILE A 86 10.82 10.20 -2.36
CA ILE A 86 11.44 11.19 -3.25
C ILE A 86 10.36 12.01 -3.95
N ASN A 87 9.39 11.31 -4.52
CA ASN A 87 8.24 11.89 -5.22
C ASN A 87 6.97 11.35 -4.58
N PRO A 88 5.82 12.01 -4.80
CA PRO A 88 4.55 11.44 -4.33
C PRO A 88 4.39 10.01 -4.86
N PRO A 89 3.86 9.09 -4.02
CA PRO A 89 3.62 7.72 -4.47
C PRO A 89 2.75 7.68 -5.72
N ASP A 90 3.10 6.79 -6.65
CA ASP A 90 2.39 6.62 -7.92
C ASP A 90 1.33 5.55 -7.76
N VAL A 91 0.06 5.92 -7.90
CA VAL A 91 -1.07 5.02 -7.77
C VAL A 91 -1.63 4.70 -9.14
N THR A 92 -1.71 3.41 -9.47
CA THR A 92 -2.32 2.94 -10.72
C THR A 92 -3.49 2.03 -10.39
N MET A 93 -4.68 2.38 -10.88
CA MET A 93 -5.83 1.49 -10.80
C MET A 93 -5.77 0.49 -11.94
N LEU A 94 -6.03 -0.77 -11.63
CA LEU A 94 -5.86 -1.87 -12.56
C LEU A 94 -7.19 -2.57 -12.83
N THR A 95 -7.36 -3.06 -14.06
CA THR A 95 -8.47 -3.94 -14.40
C THR A 95 -7.91 -5.34 -14.62
N GLN A 96 -8.52 -6.32 -13.95
CA GLN A 96 -8.09 -7.69 -14.14
C GLN A 96 -8.47 -8.19 -15.53
N VAL A 97 -7.48 -8.65 -16.29
CA VAL A 97 -7.70 -9.21 -17.62
C VAL A 97 -7.86 -10.72 -17.53
N THR A 98 -7.01 -11.38 -16.75
CA THR A 98 -7.03 -12.82 -16.57
C THR A 98 -6.22 -13.19 -15.33
N ALA A 99 -6.40 -14.41 -14.86
CA ALA A 99 -5.64 -14.95 -13.73
C ALA A 99 -5.62 -16.48 -13.84
N THR A 100 -4.63 -17.09 -13.18
CA THR A 100 -4.56 -18.55 -13.12
C THR A 100 -5.56 -19.13 -12.11
N ARG A 101 -6.10 -18.28 -11.24
CA ARG A 101 -7.04 -18.70 -10.20
C ARG A 101 -8.17 -17.71 -10.07
#